data_59643ce66ea96208a0c462cf4c812b08
#
_entry.id   59643ce66ea96208a0c462cf4c812b08
#
_cell.length_a   1.000
_cell.length_b   1.000
_cell.length_c   1.000
_cell.angle_alpha   90.00
_cell.angle_beta   90.00
_cell.angle_gamma   90.00
#
_symmetry.space_group_name_H-M   'P 1'
#
loop_
_entity.id
_entity.type
_entity.pdbx_description
1 polymer ?
#
loop_
_entity_poly.entity_id
_entity_poly.type
_entity_poly.pdbx_seq_one_letter_code
_entity_poly.pdbx_strand_id
1 'polypeptide(L)'
;MRFINPKTDFAFKKIFGSDQSKAILISFLNALLYQERPVIVDLEIIDPYLAPKIQGMKDTFVDVRARLQDGRKVIIEMQVLNVEGFEKRVLYNAAKAYSTQLMVGESYKDLSAVVALTITDFVMFPEWPEAQSAYMLKEKERLTDYPEGDLELVFVELPKFRKELEELVGVKEKWLYFLQKAPDLEVIPETMGEIAEIRAAFQIANVASLSPEELEVQERKMMYIYDQRGVQSKARAEGRAEGRAEGRAEGRAEGRAEGRAEGRAEGRAEGRAEGRAEGRAEGRAEGQEEKAKEVARRLLGQMTDQQIAEISGLTVAQVAVLRAEK
;
A
#
# COMPACT_ATOMS: atom_id res chain seq x y z
N MET A 1 -6.98 0.76 37.48
CA MET A 1 -5.68 0.12 37.21
C MET A 1 -5.10 0.74 35.95
N ARG A 2 -3.80 0.67 35.73
CA ARG A 2 -3.21 1.00 34.42
C ARG A 2 -2.43 -0.20 33.95
N PHE A 3 -2.48 -0.47 32.64
CA PHE A 3 -1.75 -1.58 32.05
C PHE A 3 -0.65 -1.06 31.13
N ILE A 4 0.50 -1.72 31.14
CA ILE A 4 1.58 -1.43 30.20
C ILE A 4 1.15 -1.83 28.79
N ASN A 5 1.77 -1.23 27.79
CA ASN A 5 1.50 -1.56 26.40
C ASN A 5 2.13 -2.92 26.05
N PRO A 6 1.32 -3.98 25.84
CA PRO A 6 1.81 -5.33 25.53
C PRO A 6 2.64 -5.42 24.26
N LYS A 7 2.53 -4.42 23.37
CA LYS A 7 3.25 -4.38 22.10
C LYS A 7 4.72 -3.94 22.24
N THR A 8 5.12 -3.41 23.39
CA THR A 8 6.54 -3.11 23.61
C THR A 8 7.33 -4.40 23.84
N ASP A 9 8.56 -4.45 23.36
CA ASP A 9 9.49 -5.55 23.52
C ASP A 9 9.60 -6.03 24.99
N PHE A 10 9.74 -5.08 25.92
CA PHE A 10 9.77 -5.37 27.35
C PHE A 10 8.49 -6.03 27.84
N ALA A 11 7.33 -5.43 27.57
CA ALA A 11 6.05 -5.94 28.07
C ALA A 11 5.70 -7.29 27.42
N PHE A 12 5.96 -7.44 26.12
CA PHE A 12 5.69 -8.69 25.41
C PHE A 12 6.49 -9.86 25.99
N LYS A 13 7.80 -9.66 26.22
CA LYS A 13 8.67 -10.66 26.86
C LYS A 13 8.23 -10.97 28.28
N LYS A 14 7.85 -9.96 29.06
CA LYS A 14 7.37 -10.14 30.44
C LYS A 14 6.07 -10.96 30.49
N ILE A 15 5.14 -10.73 29.55
CA ILE A 15 3.82 -11.38 29.51
C ILE A 15 3.91 -12.80 28.93
N PHE A 16 4.71 -13.01 27.88
CA PHE A 16 4.71 -14.26 27.11
C PHE A 16 6.01 -15.06 27.21
N GLY A 17 7.11 -14.45 27.62
CA GLY A 17 8.46 -15.03 27.53
C GLY A 17 9.05 -15.53 28.85
N SER A 18 8.29 -15.57 29.93
CA SER A 18 8.75 -16.08 31.23
C SER A 18 8.20 -17.47 31.52
N ASP A 19 8.91 -18.28 32.33
CA ASP A 19 8.45 -19.61 32.75
C ASP A 19 7.07 -19.56 33.44
N GLN A 20 6.78 -18.47 34.15
CA GLN A 20 5.50 -18.25 34.80
C GLN A 20 4.37 -17.98 33.80
N SER A 21 4.70 -17.62 32.56
CA SER A 21 3.76 -17.31 31.49
C SER A 21 3.41 -18.49 30.61
N LYS A 22 3.84 -19.70 30.96
CA LYS A 22 3.65 -20.91 30.11
C LYS A 22 2.19 -21.14 29.72
N ALA A 23 1.26 -21.08 30.68
CA ALA A 23 -0.18 -21.24 30.40
C ALA A 23 -0.72 -20.10 29.50
N ILE A 24 -0.26 -18.87 29.74
CA ILE A 24 -0.59 -17.70 28.92
C ILE A 24 -0.16 -17.92 27.47
N LEU A 25 1.08 -18.36 27.27
CA LEU A 25 1.65 -18.60 25.95
C LEU A 25 0.94 -19.76 25.23
N ILE A 26 0.60 -20.85 25.94
CA ILE A 26 -0.16 -21.97 25.38
C ILE A 26 -1.54 -21.48 24.88
N SER A 27 -2.29 -20.75 25.71
CA SER A 27 -3.59 -20.20 25.33
C SER A 27 -3.49 -19.29 24.10
N PHE A 28 -2.49 -18.39 24.11
CA PHE A 28 -2.25 -17.45 23.02
C PHE A 28 -1.91 -18.16 21.69
N LEU A 29 -1.00 -19.13 21.72
CA LEU A 29 -0.62 -19.88 20.52
C LEU A 29 -1.73 -20.77 20.01
N ASN A 30 -2.49 -21.44 20.89
CA ASN A 30 -3.65 -22.23 20.44
C ASN A 30 -4.71 -21.35 19.80
N ALA A 31 -4.92 -20.14 20.31
CA ALA A 31 -5.87 -19.19 19.75
C ALA A 31 -5.47 -18.71 18.35
N LEU A 32 -4.20 -18.38 18.15
CA LEU A 32 -3.72 -17.81 16.89
C LEU A 32 -3.38 -18.87 15.84
N LEU A 33 -2.74 -19.97 16.22
CA LEU A 33 -2.24 -20.96 15.28
C LEU A 33 -3.22 -22.10 14.98
N TYR A 34 -4.11 -22.42 15.93
CA TYR A 34 -4.93 -23.64 15.86
C TYR A 34 -6.42 -23.37 16.00
N GLN A 35 -6.89 -22.14 15.75
CA GLN A 35 -8.31 -21.80 15.81
C GLN A 35 -8.95 -22.18 17.15
N GLU A 36 -8.25 -21.85 18.25
CA GLU A 36 -8.66 -22.12 19.63
C GLU A 36 -8.72 -23.61 20.03
N ARG A 37 -8.32 -24.52 19.14
CA ARG A 37 -8.23 -25.94 19.48
C ARG A 37 -7.03 -26.19 20.39
N PRO A 38 -7.14 -27.03 21.44
CA PRO A 38 -6.07 -27.30 22.40
C PRO A 38 -5.01 -28.29 21.82
N VAL A 39 -4.36 -27.88 20.75
CA VAL A 39 -3.32 -28.66 20.07
C VAL A 39 -2.02 -28.61 20.88
N ILE A 40 -1.67 -27.45 21.38
CA ILE A 40 -0.53 -27.28 22.29
C ILE A 40 -1.02 -27.52 23.71
N VAL A 41 -0.57 -28.60 24.32
CA VAL A 41 -0.90 -28.94 25.72
C VAL A 41 0.28 -28.68 26.66
N ASP A 42 1.48 -28.63 26.10
CA ASP A 42 2.71 -28.32 26.82
C ASP A 42 3.75 -27.65 25.92
N LEU A 43 4.62 -26.82 26.48
CA LEU A 43 5.75 -26.21 25.79
C LEU A 43 6.87 -25.86 26.80
N GLU A 44 8.05 -25.68 26.28
CA GLU A 44 9.22 -25.16 26.99
C GLU A 44 9.59 -23.79 26.39
N ILE A 45 9.68 -22.75 27.22
CA ILE A 45 10.21 -21.46 26.79
C ILE A 45 11.73 -21.56 26.81
N ILE A 46 12.37 -21.29 25.69
CA ILE A 46 13.80 -21.44 25.50
C ILE A 46 14.44 -20.08 25.18
N ASP A 47 15.78 -20.01 25.29
CA ASP A 47 16.53 -18.78 25.04
C ASP A 47 16.14 -18.19 23.66
N PRO A 48 15.67 -16.94 23.62
CA PRO A 48 15.29 -16.26 22.40
C PRO A 48 16.47 -15.90 21.48
N TYR A 49 17.71 -16.09 21.95
CA TYR A 49 18.91 -15.85 21.17
C TYR A 49 19.08 -16.92 20.08
N LEU A 50 19.22 -16.49 18.85
CA LEU A 50 19.56 -17.32 17.71
C LEU A 50 21.04 -17.14 17.38
N ALA A 51 21.88 -17.96 18.01
CA ALA A 51 23.32 -17.91 17.84
C ALA A 51 23.74 -18.18 16.39
N PRO A 52 24.71 -17.43 15.85
CA PRO A 52 25.32 -17.78 14.57
C PRO A 52 26.23 -18.99 14.74
N LYS A 53 26.14 -19.97 13.83
CA LYS A 53 27.07 -21.11 13.80
C LYS A 53 28.41 -20.78 13.14
N ILE A 54 28.50 -19.67 12.43
CA ILE A 54 29.69 -19.22 11.70
C ILE A 54 30.10 -17.87 12.24
N GLN A 55 31.38 -17.70 12.56
CA GLN A 55 31.91 -16.42 13.01
C GLN A 55 31.69 -15.32 11.93
N GLY A 56 31.19 -14.16 12.34
CA GLY A 56 30.88 -13.04 11.45
C GLY A 56 29.48 -13.05 10.86
N MET A 57 28.66 -14.07 11.09
CA MET A 57 27.23 -14.00 10.80
C MET A 57 26.50 -13.10 11.81
N LYS A 58 25.41 -12.48 11.37
CA LYS A 58 24.62 -11.58 12.20
C LYS A 58 23.95 -12.31 13.36
N ASP A 59 24.14 -11.78 14.58
CA ASP A 59 23.37 -12.15 15.75
C ASP A 59 21.91 -11.73 15.58
N THR A 60 21.00 -12.59 16.01
CA THR A 60 19.57 -12.27 15.99
C THR A 60 18.90 -12.72 17.26
N PHE A 61 17.96 -11.90 17.72
CA PHE A 61 17.10 -12.19 18.84
C PHE A 61 15.65 -12.12 18.36
N VAL A 62 14.83 -13.02 18.86
CA VAL A 62 13.37 -12.95 18.75
C VAL A 62 12.79 -12.58 20.13
N ASP A 63 11.51 -12.20 20.20
CA ASP A 63 10.96 -11.81 21.50
C ASP A 63 10.69 -13.01 22.39
N VAL A 64 10.10 -14.06 21.84
CA VAL A 64 9.84 -15.31 22.55
C VAL A 64 10.20 -16.48 21.65
N ARG A 65 10.76 -17.53 22.22
CA ARG A 65 11.04 -18.80 21.56
C ARG A 65 10.57 -19.94 22.43
N ALA A 66 9.85 -20.88 21.83
CA ALA A 66 9.32 -22.04 22.52
C ALA A 66 9.54 -23.33 21.74
N ARG A 67 9.62 -24.44 22.46
CA ARG A 67 9.59 -25.81 21.92
C ARG A 67 8.28 -26.44 22.38
N LEU A 68 7.50 -26.94 21.41
CA LEU A 68 6.25 -27.62 21.69
C LEU A 68 6.50 -29.07 22.10
N GLN A 69 5.49 -29.72 22.68
CA GLN A 69 5.57 -31.12 23.13
C GLN A 69 5.88 -32.11 22.00
N ASP A 70 5.58 -31.78 20.74
CA ASP A 70 5.87 -32.59 19.55
C ASP A 70 7.24 -32.27 18.90
N GLY A 71 8.03 -31.44 19.55
CA GLY A 71 9.36 -31.02 19.09
C GLY A 71 9.36 -29.78 18.19
N ARG A 72 8.24 -29.38 17.59
CA ARG A 72 8.17 -28.15 16.78
C ARG A 72 8.63 -26.93 17.56
N LYS A 73 9.23 -25.99 16.87
CA LYS A 73 9.70 -24.73 17.45
C LYS A 73 8.82 -23.58 17.00
N VAL A 74 8.48 -22.71 17.93
CA VAL A 74 7.77 -21.48 17.64
C VAL A 74 8.71 -20.33 18.00
N ILE A 75 8.89 -19.41 17.07
CA ILE A 75 9.51 -18.10 17.32
C ILE A 75 8.45 -17.03 17.17
N ILE A 76 8.45 -16.06 18.09
CA ILE A 76 7.46 -14.99 18.11
C ILE A 76 8.19 -13.66 18.10
N GLU A 77 7.74 -12.76 17.25
CA GLU A 77 8.26 -11.40 17.14
C GLU A 77 7.10 -10.40 17.16
N MET A 78 7.16 -9.41 18.05
CA MET A 78 6.23 -8.29 18.11
C MET A 78 6.89 -7.04 17.54
N GLN A 79 6.41 -6.52 16.44
CA GLN A 79 6.99 -5.38 15.74
C GLN A 79 6.05 -4.18 15.69
N VAL A 80 6.47 -3.07 16.29
CA VAL A 80 5.65 -1.86 16.40
C VAL A 80 5.90 -0.86 15.27
N LEU A 81 7.13 -0.83 14.75
CA LEU A 81 7.56 0.11 13.73
C LEU A 81 7.84 -0.63 12.41
N ASN A 82 7.25 -0.15 11.33
CA ASN A 82 7.60 -0.66 10.00
C ASN A 82 8.98 -0.14 9.60
N VAL A 83 9.94 -1.05 9.46
CA VAL A 83 11.31 -0.75 9.06
C VAL A 83 11.66 -1.47 7.76
N GLU A 84 12.50 -0.86 6.95
CA GLU A 84 12.94 -1.45 5.69
C GLU A 84 13.58 -2.82 5.90
N GLY A 85 13.20 -3.79 5.06
CA GLY A 85 13.72 -5.15 5.08
C GLY A 85 13.15 -6.04 6.20
N PHE A 86 12.06 -5.62 6.86
CA PHE A 86 11.45 -6.40 7.92
C PHE A 86 10.98 -7.78 7.45
N GLU A 87 10.34 -7.86 6.29
CA GLU A 87 9.87 -9.14 5.69
C GLU A 87 11.03 -10.12 5.49
N LYS A 88 12.17 -9.62 5.01
CA LYS A 88 13.38 -10.42 4.84
C LYS A 88 13.94 -10.89 6.18
N ARG A 89 13.83 -10.04 7.22
CA ARG A 89 14.28 -10.40 8.57
C ARG A 89 13.43 -11.52 9.17
N VAL A 90 12.11 -11.49 8.98
CA VAL A 90 11.22 -12.57 9.44
C VAL A 90 11.63 -13.90 8.82
N LEU A 91 11.77 -13.95 7.50
CA LEU A 91 12.20 -15.17 6.80
C LEU A 91 13.61 -15.60 7.23
N TYR A 92 14.55 -14.65 7.39
CA TYR A 92 15.90 -14.94 7.86
C TYR A 92 15.90 -15.58 9.25
N ASN A 93 15.13 -15.03 10.21
CA ASN A 93 15.02 -15.56 11.56
C ASN A 93 14.41 -16.96 11.58
N ALA A 94 13.36 -17.20 10.79
CA ALA A 94 12.73 -18.51 10.64
C ALA A 94 13.69 -19.54 10.05
N ALA A 95 14.37 -19.21 8.95
CA ALA A 95 15.36 -20.06 8.32
C ALA A 95 16.55 -20.35 9.25
N LYS A 96 17.00 -19.35 10.02
CA LYS A 96 18.07 -19.50 11.01
C LYS A 96 17.63 -20.43 12.15
N ALA A 97 16.42 -20.26 12.67
CA ALA A 97 15.87 -21.14 13.70
C ALA A 97 15.75 -22.60 13.23
N TYR A 98 15.51 -22.82 11.93
CA TYR A 98 15.49 -24.14 11.31
C TYR A 98 16.89 -24.69 11.09
N SER A 99 17.76 -23.97 10.40
CA SER A 99 19.09 -24.43 9.97
C SER A 99 20.09 -24.62 11.12
N THR A 100 19.88 -24.00 12.27
CA THR A 100 20.78 -24.08 13.43
C THR A 100 20.43 -25.22 14.40
N GLN A 101 19.50 -26.09 14.07
CA GLN A 101 19.07 -27.17 14.96
C GLN A 101 20.09 -28.30 15.10
N LEU A 102 20.74 -28.64 14.00
CA LEU A 102 21.64 -29.81 13.97
C LEU A 102 23.10 -29.45 14.26
N MET A 103 23.78 -30.35 14.93
CA MET A 103 25.23 -30.34 15.10
C MET A 103 25.89 -31.24 14.07
N VAL A 104 27.23 -31.18 13.98
CA VAL A 104 27.99 -32.06 13.09
C VAL A 104 27.77 -33.52 13.46
N GLY A 105 27.31 -34.33 12.49
CA GLY A 105 27.04 -35.74 12.67
C GLY A 105 25.59 -36.10 13.00
N GLU A 106 24.73 -35.14 13.28
CA GLU A 106 23.29 -35.37 13.49
C GLU A 106 22.53 -35.56 12.18
N SER A 107 21.43 -36.28 12.23
CA SER A 107 20.61 -36.63 11.06
C SER A 107 19.65 -35.50 10.69
N TYR A 108 19.45 -35.25 9.39
CA TYR A 108 18.39 -34.32 8.92
C TYR A 108 16.97 -34.74 9.35
N LYS A 109 16.77 -36.03 9.72
CA LYS A 109 15.51 -36.53 10.28
C LYS A 109 15.16 -35.91 11.65
N ASP A 110 16.18 -35.41 12.35
CA ASP A 110 16.03 -34.80 13.68
C ASP A 110 15.67 -33.32 13.61
N LEU A 111 15.54 -32.75 12.39
CA LEU A 111 15.02 -31.41 12.20
C LEU A 111 13.54 -31.34 12.60
N SER A 112 13.22 -30.33 13.38
CA SER A 112 11.84 -30.04 13.76
C SER A 112 11.34 -28.82 13.00
N ALA A 113 10.06 -28.84 12.63
CA ALA A 113 9.42 -27.71 11.96
C ALA A 113 9.48 -26.43 12.81
N VAL A 114 9.53 -25.28 12.13
CA VAL A 114 9.54 -23.96 12.74
C VAL A 114 8.33 -23.15 12.29
N VAL A 115 7.57 -22.67 13.26
CA VAL A 115 6.50 -21.69 13.06
C VAL A 115 7.03 -20.32 13.50
N ALA A 116 7.08 -19.38 12.58
CA ALA A 116 7.43 -17.99 12.87
C ALA A 116 6.16 -17.14 12.95
N LEU A 117 5.72 -16.81 14.16
CA LEU A 117 4.59 -15.95 14.43
C LEU A 117 5.07 -14.50 14.55
N THR A 118 4.67 -13.67 13.63
CA THR A 118 5.01 -12.24 13.59
C THR A 118 3.74 -11.41 13.82
N ILE A 119 3.76 -10.56 14.84
CA ILE A 119 2.66 -9.66 15.17
C ILE A 119 3.11 -8.25 14.87
N THR A 120 2.32 -7.49 14.10
CA THR A 120 2.68 -6.13 13.70
C THR A 120 1.64 -5.11 14.16
N ASP A 121 2.12 -3.93 14.59
CA ASP A 121 1.28 -2.76 14.87
C ASP A 121 1.22 -1.80 13.65
N PHE A 122 1.35 -2.39 12.45
CA PHE A 122 1.22 -1.74 11.16
C PHE A 122 0.71 -2.73 10.11
N VAL A 123 0.18 -2.21 9.00
CA VAL A 123 -0.29 -3.03 7.88
C VAL A 123 0.90 -3.40 7.00
N MET A 124 1.11 -4.71 6.78
CA MET A 124 2.14 -5.28 5.89
C MET A 124 1.58 -5.60 4.50
N PHE A 125 0.40 -6.20 4.46
CA PHE A 125 -0.24 -6.71 3.23
C PHE A 125 -1.55 -5.96 2.98
N PRO A 126 -1.50 -4.73 2.42
CA PRO A 126 -2.69 -3.89 2.27
C PRO A 126 -3.74 -4.47 1.32
N GLU A 127 -3.35 -5.39 0.44
CA GLU A 127 -4.24 -6.11 -0.49
C GLU A 127 -5.15 -7.14 0.20
N TRP A 128 -4.81 -7.58 1.40
CA TRP A 128 -5.59 -8.56 2.16
C TRP A 128 -6.36 -7.88 3.29
N PRO A 129 -7.69 -8.04 3.40
CA PRO A 129 -8.48 -7.45 4.49
C PRO A 129 -8.33 -8.19 5.82
N GLU A 130 -7.95 -9.47 5.80
CA GLU A 130 -7.83 -10.32 6.99
C GLU A 130 -6.68 -9.85 7.89
N ALA A 131 -6.92 -9.89 9.21
CA ALA A 131 -5.90 -9.54 10.20
C ALA A 131 -4.81 -10.62 10.37
N GLN A 132 -5.03 -11.82 9.84
CA GLN A 132 -4.07 -12.91 9.91
C GLN A 132 -3.88 -13.56 8.55
N SER A 133 -2.61 -13.80 8.21
CA SER A 133 -2.20 -14.57 7.03
C SER A 133 -1.14 -15.60 7.40
N ALA A 134 -1.09 -16.71 6.66
CA ALA A 134 -0.09 -17.76 6.86
C ALA A 134 0.51 -18.16 5.51
N TYR A 135 1.82 -18.39 5.52
CA TYR A 135 2.60 -18.75 4.34
C TYR A 135 3.37 -20.04 4.63
N MET A 136 3.36 -20.92 3.63
CA MET A 136 4.10 -22.20 3.65
C MET A 136 4.74 -22.48 2.29
N LEU A 137 5.65 -23.43 2.24
CA LEU A 137 6.26 -23.86 0.99
C LEU A 137 5.27 -24.68 0.18
N LYS A 138 5.12 -24.34 -1.10
CA LYS A 138 4.24 -25.03 -2.05
C LYS A 138 4.92 -25.30 -3.37
N GLU A 139 4.48 -26.36 -4.03
CA GLU A 139 4.79 -26.57 -5.44
C GLU A 139 4.21 -25.44 -6.29
N LYS A 140 4.98 -24.93 -7.23
CA LYS A 140 4.71 -23.63 -7.89
C LYS A 140 3.50 -23.62 -8.80
N GLU A 141 3.22 -24.73 -9.49
CA GLU A 141 2.14 -24.81 -10.49
C GLU A 141 0.84 -25.40 -9.93
N ARG A 142 0.98 -26.48 -9.16
CA ARG A 142 -0.16 -27.23 -8.59
C ARG A 142 -0.58 -26.72 -7.24
N LEU A 143 0.23 -25.86 -6.61
CA LEU A 143 -0.01 -25.28 -5.28
C LEU A 143 -0.19 -26.33 -4.17
N THR A 144 0.32 -27.55 -4.38
CA THR A 144 0.34 -28.59 -3.35
C THR A 144 1.39 -28.27 -2.29
N ASP A 145 1.09 -28.61 -1.04
CA ASP A 145 1.99 -28.34 0.07
C ASP A 145 3.29 -29.17 -0.05
N TYR A 146 4.40 -28.57 0.38
CA TYR A 146 5.66 -29.32 0.52
C TYR A 146 5.48 -30.40 1.59
N PRO A 147 5.92 -31.67 1.35
CA PRO A 147 5.51 -32.82 2.17
C PRO A 147 5.77 -32.70 3.68
N GLU A 148 6.87 -32.10 4.07
CA GLU A 148 7.27 -32.09 5.49
C GLU A 148 6.71 -30.90 6.28
N GLY A 149 6.28 -29.79 5.62
CA GLY A 149 5.70 -28.62 6.29
C GLY A 149 6.64 -27.93 7.29
N ASP A 150 7.95 -27.95 7.01
CA ASP A 150 9.01 -27.61 7.96
C ASP A 150 9.06 -26.13 8.36
N LEU A 151 8.53 -25.22 7.52
CA LEU A 151 8.59 -23.78 7.74
C LEU A 151 7.24 -23.13 7.46
N GLU A 152 6.68 -22.51 8.50
CA GLU A 152 5.46 -21.73 8.42
C GLU A 152 5.70 -20.30 8.92
N LEU A 153 5.27 -19.30 8.14
CA LEU A 153 5.29 -17.90 8.53
C LEU A 153 3.87 -17.43 8.76
N VAL A 154 3.54 -17.04 9.98
CA VAL A 154 2.21 -16.54 10.36
C VAL A 154 2.33 -15.06 10.72
N PHE A 155 1.54 -14.24 10.07
CA PHE A 155 1.47 -12.80 10.33
C PHE A 155 0.14 -12.44 10.95
N VAL A 156 0.18 -11.57 11.96
CA VAL A 156 -0.98 -10.98 12.61
C VAL A 156 -0.82 -9.46 12.57
N GLU A 157 -1.65 -8.80 11.79
CA GLU A 157 -1.61 -7.35 11.57
C GLU A 157 -2.68 -6.67 12.45
N LEU A 158 -2.29 -6.22 13.62
CA LEU A 158 -3.22 -5.66 14.62
C LEU A 158 -4.10 -4.52 14.07
N PRO A 159 -3.62 -3.59 13.22
CA PRO A 159 -4.47 -2.50 12.71
C PRO A 159 -5.66 -2.95 11.85
N LYS A 160 -5.66 -4.19 11.37
CA LYS A 160 -6.79 -4.77 10.62
C LYS A 160 -7.87 -5.35 11.54
N PHE A 161 -7.54 -5.64 12.79
CA PHE A 161 -8.52 -6.05 13.80
C PHE A 161 -9.25 -4.81 14.33
N ARG A 162 -10.56 -4.71 14.07
CA ARG A 162 -11.36 -3.51 14.35
C ARG A 162 -12.56 -3.76 15.25
N LYS A 163 -12.65 -4.94 15.87
CA LYS A 163 -13.75 -5.28 16.77
C LYS A 163 -13.64 -4.53 18.09
N GLU A 164 -14.76 -4.05 18.56
CA GLU A 164 -14.92 -3.49 19.91
C GLU A 164 -15.20 -4.60 20.94
N LEU A 165 -15.18 -4.25 22.21
CA LEU A 165 -15.25 -5.23 23.32
C LEU A 165 -16.50 -6.12 23.27
N GLU A 166 -17.62 -5.53 22.92
CA GLU A 166 -18.93 -6.19 22.86
C GLU A 166 -19.07 -7.17 21.69
N GLU A 167 -18.21 -7.04 20.70
CA GLU A 167 -18.19 -7.87 19.48
C GLU A 167 -17.25 -9.07 19.59
N LEU A 168 -16.54 -9.21 20.72
CA LEU A 168 -15.58 -10.29 20.92
C LEU A 168 -16.28 -11.61 21.24
N VAL A 169 -16.11 -12.60 20.38
CA VAL A 169 -16.72 -13.92 20.55
C VAL A 169 -15.71 -14.95 21.06
N GLY A 170 -14.56 -15.07 20.39
CA GLY A 170 -13.56 -16.11 20.65
C GLY A 170 -12.36 -15.67 21.48
N VAL A 171 -11.58 -16.63 21.94
CA VAL A 171 -10.33 -16.40 22.69
C VAL A 171 -9.30 -15.67 21.84
N LYS A 172 -9.23 -15.99 20.55
CA LYS A 172 -8.35 -15.29 19.59
C LYS A 172 -8.64 -13.79 19.55
N GLU A 173 -9.89 -13.41 19.40
CA GLU A 173 -10.29 -12.00 19.33
C GLU A 173 -9.98 -11.25 20.63
N LYS A 174 -10.20 -11.91 21.77
CA LYS A 174 -9.85 -11.36 23.08
C LYS A 174 -8.35 -11.16 23.25
N TRP A 175 -7.50 -12.06 22.73
CA TRP A 175 -6.05 -11.86 22.69
C TRP A 175 -5.63 -10.69 21.80
N LEU A 176 -6.23 -10.56 20.61
CA LEU A 176 -5.95 -9.43 19.71
C LEU A 176 -6.37 -8.11 20.35
N TYR A 177 -7.54 -8.09 20.98
CA TYR A 177 -8.03 -6.92 21.72
C TYR A 177 -7.11 -6.56 22.90
N PHE A 178 -6.66 -7.55 23.68
CA PHE A 178 -5.67 -7.35 24.75
C PHE A 178 -4.41 -6.68 24.22
N LEU A 179 -3.81 -7.21 23.16
CA LEU A 179 -2.61 -6.64 22.58
C LEU A 179 -2.80 -5.17 22.13
N GLN A 180 -3.99 -4.88 21.61
CA GLN A 180 -4.29 -3.59 21.00
C GLN A 180 -4.74 -2.54 22.02
N LYS A 181 -5.60 -2.92 22.95
CA LYS A 181 -6.37 -2.01 23.80
C LYS A 181 -6.02 -2.05 25.28
N ALA A 182 -5.23 -3.01 25.78
CA ALA A 182 -4.89 -3.07 27.20
C ALA A 182 -4.42 -1.73 27.79
N PRO A 183 -3.59 -0.90 27.11
CA PRO A 183 -3.15 0.38 27.66
C PRO A 183 -4.27 1.40 27.89
N ASP A 184 -5.38 1.25 27.17
CA ASP A 184 -6.52 2.17 27.20
C ASP A 184 -7.56 1.77 28.25
N LEU A 185 -7.39 0.59 28.89
CA LEU A 185 -8.31 0.05 29.87
C LEU A 185 -7.92 0.44 31.30
N GLU A 186 -8.91 0.75 32.13
CA GLU A 186 -8.74 1.03 33.57
C GLU A 186 -9.07 -0.17 34.46
N VAL A 187 -9.83 -1.11 33.91
CA VAL A 187 -10.23 -2.36 34.60
C VAL A 187 -10.16 -3.53 33.59
N ILE A 188 -10.02 -4.75 34.10
CA ILE A 188 -10.11 -5.95 33.27
C ILE A 188 -11.59 -6.14 32.90
N PRO A 189 -11.95 -6.13 31.59
CA PRO A 189 -13.33 -6.39 31.17
C PRO A 189 -13.79 -7.77 31.66
N GLU A 190 -15.04 -7.88 32.13
CA GLU A 190 -15.57 -9.10 32.70
C GLU A 190 -15.44 -10.30 31.76
N THR A 191 -15.87 -10.12 30.50
CA THR A 191 -15.81 -11.16 29.45
C THR A 191 -14.39 -11.64 29.12
N MET A 192 -13.37 -10.80 29.35
CA MET A 192 -11.97 -11.17 29.18
C MET A 192 -11.40 -11.79 30.47
N GLY A 193 -11.85 -11.34 31.62
CA GLY A 193 -11.47 -11.85 32.94
C GLY A 193 -11.99 -13.26 33.26
N GLU A 194 -12.98 -13.74 32.54
CA GLU A 194 -13.45 -15.14 32.61
C GLU A 194 -12.39 -16.14 32.16
N ILE A 195 -11.51 -15.74 31.21
CA ILE A 195 -10.41 -16.58 30.73
C ILE A 195 -9.20 -16.39 31.65
N ALA A 196 -8.85 -17.46 32.35
CA ALA A 196 -7.82 -17.43 33.38
C ALA A 196 -6.47 -16.89 32.87
N GLU A 197 -6.07 -17.29 31.67
CA GLU A 197 -4.79 -16.92 31.05
C GLU A 197 -4.80 -15.45 30.61
N ILE A 198 -5.90 -14.92 30.10
CA ILE A 198 -6.03 -13.51 29.75
C ILE A 198 -6.04 -12.65 31.00
N ARG A 199 -6.76 -13.08 32.02
CA ARG A 199 -6.74 -12.42 33.34
C ARG A 199 -5.33 -12.38 33.93
N ALA A 200 -4.57 -13.49 33.86
CA ALA A 200 -3.20 -13.55 34.31
C ALA A 200 -2.28 -12.61 33.50
N ALA A 201 -2.49 -12.53 32.19
CA ALA A 201 -1.76 -11.59 31.33
C ALA A 201 -2.02 -10.12 31.74
N PHE A 202 -3.25 -9.74 32.04
CA PHE A 202 -3.57 -8.42 32.59
C PHE A 202 -2.93 -8.17 33.96
N GLN A 203 -2.85 -9.18 34.81
CA GLN A 203 -2.19 -9.05 36.11
C GLN A 203 -0.69 -8.77 35.95
N ILE A 204 -0.01 -9.47 35.02
CA ILE A 204 1.39 -9.22 34.69
C ILE A 204 1.56 -7.83 34.04
N ALA A 205 0.63 -7.41 33.19
CA ALA A 205 0.65 -6.11 32.55
C ALA A 205 0.28 -4.94 33.47
N ASN A 206 -0.15 -5.19 34.70
CA ASN A 206 -0.54 -4.12 35.63
C ASN A 206 0.69 -3.28 36.06
N VAL A 207 0.61 -1.97 35.80
CA VAL A 207 1.66 -1.01 36.16
C VAL A 207 2.04 -1.08 37.66
N ALA A 208 1.06 -1.35 38.52
CA ALA A 208 1.31 -1.47 39.96
C ALA A 208 2.19 -2.68 40.35
N SER A 209 2.38 -3.65 39.46
CA SER A 209 3.24 -4.81 39.68
C SER A 209 4.67 -4.62 39.16
N LEU A 210 4.99 -3.46 38.59
CA LEU A 210 6.31 -3.17 38.04
C LEU A 210 7.22 -2.50 39.08
N SER A 211 8.52 -2.82 39.00
CA SER A 211 9.53 -2.06 39.73
C SER A 211 9.72 -0.66 39.10
N PRO A 212 10.30 0.31 39.84
CA PRO A 212 10.65 1.62 39.28
C PRO A 212 11.53 1.53 38.02
N GLU A 213 12.49 0.60 38.02
CA GLU A 213 13.40 0.37 36.88
C GLU A 213 12.65 -0.17 35.64
N GLU A 214 11.70 -1.08 35.84
CA GLU A 214 10.85 -1.62 34.82
C GLU A 214 9.93 -0.55 34.20
N LEU A 215 9.39 0.34 35.02
CA LEU A 215 8.60 1.49 34.59
C LEU A 215 9.45 2.42 33.72
N GLU A 216 10.67 2.74 34.16
CA GLU A 216 11.58 3.60 33.37
C GLU A 216 11.93 2.99 32.02
N VAL A 217 12.17 1.67 31.96
CA VAL A 217 12.41 0.95 30.69
C VAL A 217 11.19 1.06 29.77
N GLN A 218 10.00 0.86 30.33
CA GLN A 218 8.75 0.95 29.58
C GLN A 218 8.51 2.37 29.04
N GLU A 219 8.70 3.39 29.85
CA GLU A 219 8.53 4.79 29.47
C GLU A 219 9.49 5.20 28.35
N ARG A 220 10.78 4.85 28.47
CA ARG A 220 11.79 5.10 27.44
C ARG A 220 11.43 4.42 26.12
N LYS A 221 10.95 3.19 26.16
CA LYS A 221 10.51 2.48 24.94
C LYS A 221 9.30 3.14 24.29
N MET A 222 8.32 3.54 25.09
CA MET A 222 7.14 4.25 24.59
C MET A 222 7.53 5.59 23.96
N MET A 223 8.37 6.38 24.61
CA MET A 223 8.86 7.67 24.09
C MET A 223 9.58 7.45 22.74
N TYR A 224 10.48 6.48 22.66
CA TYR A 224 11.17 6.14 21.41
C TYR A 224 10.17 5.79 20.28
N ILE A 225 9.14 4.97 20.58
CA ILE A 225 8.12 4.60 19.59
C ILE A 225 7.35 5.83 19.11
N TYR A 226 6.95 6.73 20.00
CA TYR A 226 6.25 7.97 19.65
C TYR A 226 7.11 8.88 18.78
N ASP A 227 8.38 9.06 19.11
CA ASP A 227 9.31 9.87 18.33
C ASP A 227 9.48 9.30 16.92
N GLN A 228 9.70 8.00 16.80
CA GLN A 228 9.85 7.34 15.50
C GLN A 228 8.57 7.43 14.64
N ARG A 229 7.39 7.28 15.24
CA ARG A 229 6.11 7.48 14.55
C ARG A 229 5.93 8.92 14.10
N GLY A 230 6.35 9.87 14.92
CA GLY A 230 6.35 11.30 14.59
C GLY A 230 7.21 11.59 13.35
N VAL A 231 8.44 11.07 13.32
CA VAL A 231 9.36 11.19 12.17
C VAL A 231 8.75 10.58 10.90
N GLN A 232 8.21 9.35 10.99
CA GLN A 232 7.59 8.69 9.84
C GLN A 232 6.35 9.43 9.33
N SER A 233 5.53 9.96 10.25
CA SER A 233 4.33 10.74 9.90
C SER A 233 4.70 12.02 9.17
N LYS A 234 5.73 12.73 9.66
CA LYS A 234 6.24 13.95 9.03
C LYS A 234 6.78 13.66 7.63
N ALA A 235 7.64 12.66 7.48
CA ALA A 235 8.20 12.29 6.17
C ALA A 235 7.11 11.90 5.16
N ARG A 236 6.07 11.18 5.60
CA ARG A 236 4.92 10.86 4.73
C ARG A 236 4.11 12.10 4.33
N ALA A 237 3.93 13.06 5.25
CA ALA A 237 3.22 14.30 4.96
C ALA A 237 3.99 15.17 3.95
N GLU A 238 5.31 15.28 4.12
CA GLU A 238 6.21 16.00 3.22
C GLU A 238 6.19 15.36 1.81
N GLY A 239 6.41 14.04 1.70
CA GLY A 239 6.38 13.33 0.42
C GLY A 239 5.02 13.43 -0.30
N ARG A 240 3.90 13.45 0.45
CA ARG A 240 2.57 13.70 -0.16
C ARG A 240 2.40 15.14 -0.64
N ALA A 241 2.97 16.11 0.08
CA ALA A 241 2.92 17.51 -0.33
C ALA A 241 3.75 17.75 -1.58
N GLU A 242 4.95 17.18 -1.65
CA GLU A 242 5.84 17.24 -2.81
C GLU A 242 5.20 16.58 -4.03
N GLY A 243 4.74 15.34 -3.92
CA GLY A 243 4.09 14.64 -5.04
C GLY A 243 2.82 15.33 -5.55
N ARG A 244 2.06 16.02 -4.65
CA ARG A 244 0.93 16.84 -5.09
C ARG A 244 1.37 18.12 -5.80
N ALA A 245 2.48 18.72 -5.37
CA ALA A 245 3.02 19.93 -6.02
C ALA A 245 3.57 19.58 -7.40
N GLU A 246 4.34 18.51 -7.53
CA GLU A 246 4.87 18.01 -8.79
C GLU A 246 3.75 17.63 -9.78
N GLY A 247 2.79 16.80 -9.38
CA GLY A 247 1.68 16.40 -10.23
C GLY A 247 0.81 17.60 -10.69
N ARG A 248 0.66 18.64 -9.85
CA ARG A 248 -0.01 19.89 -10.27
C ARG A 248 0.83 20.69 -11.27
N ALA A 249 2.14 20.72 -11.10
CA ALA A 249 3.03 21.43 -12.02
C ALA A 249 3.07 20.74 -13.39
N GLU A 250 3.21 19.42 -13.42
CA GLU A 250 3.18 18.60 -14.63
C GLU A 250 1.84 18.73 -15.37
N GLY A 251 0.72 18.50 -14.69
CA GLY A 251 -0.61 18.61 -15.32
C GLY A 251 -0.92 20.02 -15.86
N ARG A 252 -0.39 21.09 -15.20
CA ARG A 252 -0.50 22.45 -15.76
C ARG A 252 0.39 22.65 -16.98
N ALA A 253 1.58 22.07 -17.01
CA ALA A 253 2.49 22.18 -18.13
C ALA A 253 1.93 21.41 -19.36
N GLU A 254 1.46 20.20 -19.16
CA GLU A 254 0.82 19.37 -20.20
C GLU A 254 -0.46 20.04 -20.75
N GLY A 255 -1.39 20.44 -19.90
CA GLY A 255 -2.62 21.10 -20.35
C GLY A 255 -2.36 22.41 -21.09
N ARG A 256 -1.31 23.18 -20.73
CA ARG A 256 -0.91 24.36 -21.50
C ARG A 256 -0.30 24.02 -22.86
N ALA A 257 0.47 22.91 -22.93
CA ALA A 257 1.09 22.47 -24.17
C ALA A 257 0.01 21.96 -25.15
N GLU A 258 -0.91 21.14 -24.68
CA GLU A 258 -2.04 20.61 -25.44
C GLU A 258 -2.96 21.73 -25.94
N GLY A 259 -3.43 22.59 -25.04
CA GLY A 259 -4.31 23.70 -25.43
C GLY A 259 -3.66 24.67 -26.43
N ARG A 260 -2.32 24.88 -26.35
CA ARG A 260 -1.61 25.66 -27.38
C ARG A 260 -1.51 24.94 -28.71
N ALA A 261 -1.32 23.60 -28.68
CA ALA A 261 -1.24 22.81 -29.91
C ALA A 261 -2.59 22.75 -30.61
N GLU A 262 -3.66 22.50 -29.88
CA GLU A 262 -5.04 22.47 -30.39
C GLU A 262 -5.47 23.83 -30.96
N GLY A 263 -5.33 24.91 -30.18
CA GLY A 263 -5.70 26.24 -30.64
C GLY A 263 -4.91 26.72 -31.87
N ARG A 264 -3.63 26.29 -32.01
CA ARG A 264 -2.87 26.54 -33.23
C ARG A 264 -3.36 25.71 -34.42
N ALA A 265 -3.77 24.46 -34.18
CA ALA A 265 -4.28 23.59 -35.25
C ALA A 265 -5.65 24.09 -35.76
N GLU A 266 -6.55 24.44 -34.86
CA GLU A 266 -7.87 24.99 -35.15
C GLU A 266 -7.77 26.34 -35.89
N GLY A 267 -7.04 27.29 -35.36
CA GLY A 267 -6.87 28.60 -36.01
C GLY A 267 -6.21 28.51 -37.41
N ARG A 268 -5.30 27.55 -37.62
CA ARG A 268 -4.75 27.30 -38.98
C ARG A 268 -5.78 26.66 -39.90
N ALA A 269 -6.65 25.78 -39.37
CA ALA A 269 -7.67 25.11 -40.20
C ALA A 269 -8.74 26.13 -40.61
N GLU A 270 -9.22 26.95 -39.66
CA GLU A 270 -10.21 28.00 -39.92
C GLU A 270 -9.69 29.06 -40.89
N GLY A 271 -8.52 29.65 -40.65
CA GLY A 271 -7.93 30.64 -41.53
C GLY A 271 -7.66 30.12 -42.95
N ARG A 272 -7.32 28.81 -43.10
CA ARG A 272 -7.20 28.21 -44.44
C ARG A 272 -8.56 28.00 -45.12
N ALA A 273 -9.60 27.66 -44.33
CA ALA A 273 -10.94 27.48 -44.87
C ALA A 273 -11.54 28.81 -45.35
N GLU A 274 -11.43 29.85 -44.51
CA GLU A 274 -11.89 31.21 -44.84
C GLU A 274 -11.14 31.77 -46.06
N GLY A 275 -9.82 31.78 -46.04
CA GLY A 275 -9.02 32.29 -47.16
C GLY A 275 -9.28 31.54 -48.49
N ARG A 276 -9.59 30.22 -48.44
CA ARG A 276 -9.99 29.47 -49.64
C ARG A 276 -11.40 29.83 -50.10
N ALA A 277 -12.33 30.10 -49.16
CA ALA A 277 -13.68 30.50 -49.49
C ALA A 277 -13.70 31.89 -50.15
N GLU A 278 -13.02 32.86 -49.52
CA GLU A 278 -12.85 34.21 -50.05
C GLU A 278 -12.19 34.23 -51.42
N GLY A 279 -11.02 33.60 -51.55
CA GLY A 279 -10.31 33.55 -52.83
C GLY A 279 -11.09 32.85 -53.95
N ARG A 280 -11.95 31.84 -53.62
CA ARG A 280 -12.86 31.25 -54.60
C ARG A 280 -14.02 32.17 -54.99
N ALA A 281 -14.52 32.95 -54.03
CA ALA A 281 -15.59 33.90 -54.29
C ALA A 281 -15.10 35.05 -55.17
N GLU A 282 -13.96 35.62 -54.83
CA GLU A 282 -13.32 36.68 -55.60
C GLU A 282 -12.95 36.22 -57.05
N GLY A 283 -12.25 35.07 -57.14
CA GLY A 283 -11.86 34.52 -58.45
C GLY A 283 -13.09 34.14 -59.34
N ARG A 284 -14.23 33.75 -58.75
CA ARG A 284 -15.49 33.57 -59.52
C ARG A 284 -16.10 34.89 -59.96
N ALA A 285 -16.07 35.91 -59.11
CA ALA A 285 -16.60 37.22 -59.49
C ALA A 285 -15.77 37.85 -60.60
N GLU A 286 -14.44 37.86 -60.49
CA GLU A 286 -13.54 38.36 -61.53
C GLU A 286 -13.66 37.57 -62.84
N GLY A 287 -13.74 36.21 -62.77
CA GLY A 287 -13.92 35.40 -63.93
C GLY A 287 -15.26 35.56 -64.60
N GLN A 288 -16.32 35.90 -63.89
CA GLN A 288 -17.65 36.28 -64.48
C GLN A 288 -17.59 37.63 -65.13
N GLU A 289 -16.94 38.61 -64.49
CA GLU A 289 -16.81 39.97 -65.08
C GLU A 289 -15.96 39.95 -66.35
N GLU A 290 -14.84 39.22 -66.40
CA GLU A 290 -14.02 39.07 -67.59
C GLU A 290 -14.77 38.39 -68.68
N LYS A 291 -15.54 37.32 -68.46
CA LYS A 291 -16.40 36.70 -69.42
C LYS A 291 -17.48 37.64 -69.97
N ALA A 292 -18.09 38.43 -69.05
CA ALA A 292 -19.08 39.42 -69.44
C ALA A 292 -18.48 40.49 -70.33
N LYS A 293 -17.25 40.97 -70.06
CA LYS A 293 -16.51 41.92 -70.90
C LYS A 293 -16.15 41.27 -72.29
N GLU A 294 -15.71 40.02 -72.24
CA GLU A 294 -15.42 39.29 -73.55
C GLU A 294 -16.66 39.16 -74.42
N VAL A 295 -17.80 38.77 -73.83
CA VAL A 295 -19.06 38.70 -74.59
C VAL A 295 -19.46 40.09 -75.16
N ALA A 296 -19.35 41.12 -74.32
CA ALA A 296 -19.63 42.47 -74.77
C ALA A 296 -18.73 42.93 -75.91
N ARG A 297 -17.39 42.69 -75.84
CA ARG A 297 -16.42 43.00 -76.91
C ARG A 297 -16.73 42.32 -78.25
N ARG A 298 -17.23 41.10 -78.20
CA ARG A 298 -17.63 40.37 -79.46
C ARG A 298 -18.87 40.96 -80.16
N LEU A 299 -19.77 41.56 -79.37
CA LEU A 299 -21.00 42.15 -79.81
C LEU A 299 -20.89 43.65 -80.21
N LEU A 300 -19.73 44.30 -79.82
CA LEU A 300 -19.43 45.65 -80.25
C LEU A 300 -19.44 45.81 -81.78
N GLY A 301 -20.29 46.68 -82.30
CA GLY A 301 -20.43 46.90 -83.69
C GLY A 301 -21.62 46.17 -84.40
N GLN A 302 -22.25 45.26 -83.65
CA GLN A 302 -23.45 44.54 -84.16
C GLN A 302 -24.73 44.92 -83.49
N MET A 303 -24.64 45.50 -82.22
CA MET A 303 -25.78 45.80 -81.37
C MET A 303 -25.59 47.15 -80.64
N THR A 304 -26.66 47.67 -80.08
CA THR A 304 -26.63 48.87 -79.24
C THR A 304 -26.10 48.54 -77.89
N ASP A 305 -25.57 49.55 -77.18
CA ASP A 305 -25.01 49.38 -75.79
C ASP A 305 -26.02 48.78 -74.81
N GLN A 306 -27.29 49.11 -74.97
CA GLN A 306 -28.38 48.61 -74.12
C GLN A 306 -28.65 47.13 -74.39
N GLN A 307 -28.63 46.67 -75.62
CA GLN A 307 -28.77 45.24 -75.98
C GLN A 307 -27.55 44.42 -75.52
N ILE A 308 -26.35 44.98 -75.63
CA ILE A 308 -25.12 44.34 -75.19
C ILE A 308 -25.12 44.20 -73.65
N ALA A 309 -25.57 45.22 -72.91
CA ALA A 309 -25.67 45.21 -71.43
C ALA A 309 -26.61 44.10 -70.99
N GLU A 310 -27.78 43.93 -71.62
CA GLU A 310 -28.75 42.85 -71.31
C GLU A 310 -28.16 41.44 -71.53
N ILE A 311 -27.38 41.25 -72.58
CA ILE A 311 -26.82 39.94 -72.93
C ILE A 311 -25.60 39.61 -72.07
N SER A 312 -24.73 40.59 -71.86
CA SER A 312 -23.46 40.37 -71.14
C SER A 312 -23.62 40.45 -69.60
N GLY A 313 -24.69 41.04 -69.05
CA GLY A 313 -24.85 41.33 -67.65
C GLY A 313 -24.05 42.53 -67.18
N LEU A 314 -23.36 43.25 -68.05
CA LEU A 314 -22.67 44.52 -67.71
C LEU A 314 -23.64 45.68 -67.66
N THR A 315 -23.28 46.74 -66.98
CA THR A 315 -24.03 48.00 -67.05
C THR A 315 -23.81 48.69 -68.42
N VAL A 316 -24.75 49.49 -68.86
CA VAL A 316 -24.65 50.28 -70.08
C VAL A 316 -23.41 51.17 -70.10
N ALA A 317 -23.06 51.73 -68.88
CA ALA A 317 -21.85 52.55 -68.69
C ALA A 317 -20.56 51.76 -68.95
N GLN A 318 -20.49 50.49 -68.46
CA GLN A 318 -19.35 49.60 -68.68
C GLN A 318 -19.21 49.18 -70.19
N VAL A 319 -20.34 48.97 -70.88
CA VAL A 319 -20.34 48.69 -72.32
C VAL A 319 -19.87 49.90 -73.07
N ALA A 320 -20.30 51.11 -72.74
CA ALA A 320 -19.88 52.33 -73.36
C ALA A 320 -18.35 52.57 -73.23
N VAL A 321 -17.78 52.27 -72.09
CA VAL A 321 -16.31 52.34 -71.81
C VAL A 321 -15.60 51.35 -72.78
N LEU A 322 -16.06 50.08 -72.85
CA LEU A 322 -15.49 49.04 -73.74
C LEU A 322 -15.59 49.44 -75.21
N ARG A 323 -16.60 50.24 -75.64
CA ARG A 323 -16.78 50.77 -76.93
C ARG A 323 -15.80 51.90 -77.24
N ALA A 324 -15.49 52.73 -76.23
CA ALA A 324 -14.53 53.81 -76.35
C ALA A 324 -13.07 53.35 -76.47
N GLU A 325 -12.79 52.16 -75.96
CA GLU A 325 -11.45 51.51 -75.98
C GLU A 325 -11.14 50.78 -77.29
N LYS A 326 -12.08 50.65 -78.21
CA LYS A 326 -11.97 50.00 -79.51
C LYS A 326 -11.80 51.01 -80.64
#